data_5472cf153127dcc3acba7510c85dbe64
#
_entry.id   5472cf153127dcc3acba7510c85dbe64
#
_cell.length_a   1.000
_cell.length_b   1.000
_cell.length_c   1.000
_cell.angle_alpha   90.00
_cell.angle_beta   90.00
_cell.angle_gamma   90.00
#
_symmetry.space_group_name_H-M   'P 1'
#
loop_
_entity.id
_entity.type
_entity.pdbx_description
1 polymer ?
#
loop_
_entity_poly.entity_id
_entity_poly.type
_entity_poly.pdbx_seq_one_letter_code
_entity_poly.pdbx_strand_id
1 'polypeptide(L)'
;RVLHNCVQGWSSIGEWSGVPFREVVEMVKPLPQARHVCFLTMQDTGRDEPSAEGSGQFYEIIDLQLAYYPQCLLAYEMNGRPLPIKHGAPLRLRIENQVGFKMAKWIERIEFISGYQGIGEGMGGWREDNVYYDKDVEI
;
A
#
# COMPACT_ATOMS: atom_id res chain seq x y z
N ARG A 1 9.94 -16.50 -2.31
CA ARG A 1 9.66 -16.51 -0.86
C ARG A 1 10.27 -15.26 -0.27
N VAL A 2 9.48 -14.50 0.44
CA VAL A 2 9.92 -13.25 1.03
C VAL A 2 9.58 -13.19 2.52
N LEU A 3 10.41 -12.49 3.26
CA LEU A 3 10.17 -12.17 4.66
C LEU A 3 9.22 -10.97 4.74
N HIS A 4 8.22 -11.07 5.60
CA HIS A 4 7.33 -9.96 5.93
C HIS A 4 7.64 -9.49 7.34
N ASN A 5 8.15 -8.29 7.47
CA ASN A 5 8.44 -7.67 8.76
C ASN A 5 7.30 -6.73 9.19
N CYS A 6 6.96 -6.76 10.45
CA CYS A 6 5.99 -5.86 11.05
C CYS A 6 6.68 -4.91 12.03
N VAL A 7 6.24 -3.66 12.08
CA VAL A 7 6.71 -2.65 13.04
C VAL A 7 6.48 -3.10 14.50
N GLN A 8 5.53 -3.99 14.76
CA GLN A 8 5.27 -4.59 16.08
C GLN A 8 6.27 -5.71 16.47
N GLY A 9 7.28 -5.97 15.64
CA GLY A 9 8.39 -6.89 15.96
C GLY A 9 8.20 -8.35 15.57
N TRP A 10 7.09 -8.73 14.92
CA TRP A 10 6.92 -10.07 14.37
C TRP A 10 7.25 -10.12 12.89
N SER A 11 7.62 -11.29 12.41
CA SER A 11 7.89 -11.53 11.00
C SER A 11 7.33 -12.88 10.54
N SER A 12 7.06 -12.99 9.25
CA SER A 12 6.58 -14.23 8.63
C SER A 12 7.18 -14.40 7.25
N ILE A 13 7.26 -15.63 6.77
CA ILE A 13 7.74 -15.96 5.42
C ILE A 13 6.55 -16.40 4.59
N GLY A 14 6.39 -15.80 3.42
CA GLY A 14 5.36 -16.17 2.45
C GLY A 14 5.90 -16.14 1.03
N GLU A 15 5.19 -16.84 0.13
CA GLU A 15 5.40 -16.76 -1.31
C GLU A 15 4.22 -16.01 -1.91
N TRP A 16 4.52 -14.93 -2.64
CA TRP A 16 3.53 -14.04 -3.20
C TRP A 16 3.64 -14.02 -4.72
N SER A 17 2.51 -14.06 -5.40
CA SER A 17 2.45 -13.93 -6.84
C SER A 17 1.47 -12.84 -7.24
N GLY A 18 1.81 -12.12 -8.30
CA GLY A 18 1.03 -11.00 -8.79
C GLY A 18 1.69 -10.34 -9.97
N VAL A 19 1.20 -9.17 -10.33
CA VAL A 19 1.78 -8.35 -11.40
C VAL A 19 2.81 -7.39 -10.80
N PRO A 20 4.02 -7.27 -11.40
CA PRO A 20 4.96 -6.22 -11.02
C PRO A 20 4.30 -4.85 -11.15
N PHE A 21 4.36 -4.05 -10.10
CA PHE A 21 3.62 -2.77 -10.10
C PHE A 21 4.10 -1.81 -11.18
N ARG A 22 5.38 -1.85 -11.54
CA ARG A 22 5.92 -1.06 -12.66
C ARG A 22 5.16 -1.28 -13.98
N GLU A 23 4.67 -2.51 -14.24
CA GLU A 23 3.90 -2.79 -15.45
C GLU A 23 2.56 -2.06 -15.47
N VAL A 24 1.92 -1.94 -14.31
CA VAL A 24 0.70 -1.17 -14.15
C VAL A 24 0.98 0.32 -14.35
N VAL A 25 2.06 0.84 -13.78
CA VAL A 25 2.49 2.24 -13.96
C VAL A 25 2.74 2.55 -15.43
N GLU A 26 3.46 1.68 -16.13
CA GLU A 26 3.75 1.84 -17.57
C GLU A 26 2.47 1.81 -18.43
N MET A 27 1.50 0.98 -18.06
CA MET A 27 0.22 0.88 -18.76
C MET A 27 -0.67 2.13 -18.53
N VAL A 28 -0.72 2.61 -17.28
CA VAL A 28 -1.54 3.77 -16.90
C VAL A 28 -0.94 5.08 -17.39
N LYS A 29 0.38 5.17 -17.50
CA LYS A 29 1.13 6.37 -17.90
C LYS A 29 0.75 7.59 -17.07
N PRO A 30 1.10 7.64 -15.77
CA PRO A 30 0.79 8.78 -14.93
C PRO A 30 1.27 10.09 -15.52
N LEU A 31 0.58 11.17 -15.19
CA LEU A 31 1.00 12.52 -15.62
C LEU A 31 2.39 12.86 -15.06
N PRO A 32 3.17 13.73 -15.74
CA PRO A 32 4.54 14.05 -15.33
C PRO A 32 4.67 14.63 -13.92
N GLN A 33 3.64 15.25 -13.37
CA GLN A 33 3.62 15.80 -12.02
C GLN A 33 3.41 14.75 -10.92
N ALA A 34 3.07 13.50 -11.25
CA ALA A 34 2.88 12.44 -10.27
C ALA A 34 4.21 12.14 -9.54
N ARG A 35 4.16 12.09 -8.21
CA ARG A 35 5.28 11.81 -7.33
C ARG A 35 5.02 10.67 -6.37
N HIS A 36 3.75 10.41 -6.08
CA HIS A 36 3.31 9.42 -5.10
C HIS A 36 2.19 8.58 -5.66
N VAL A 37 1.97 7.43 -5.00
CA VAL A 37 0.84 6.53 -5.29
C VAL A 37 0.05 6.35 -4.01
N CYS A 38 -1.24 6.65 -4.08
CA CYS A 38 -2.19 6.45 -2.99
C CYS A 38 -3.00 5.17 -3.25
N PHE A 39 -2.98 4.26 -2.29
CA PHE A 39 -3.78 3.04 -2.29
C PHE A 39 -4.95 3.23 -1.33
N LEU A 40 -6.16 3.30 -1.88
CA LEU A 40 -7.39 3.32 -1.10
C LEU A 40 -7.91 1.89 -0.96
N THR A 41 -8.38 1.56 0.23
CA THR A 41 -8.78 0.20 0.56
C THR A 41 -10.25 0.11 0.96
N MET A 42 -10.80 -1.09 0.92
CA MET A 42 -12.15 -1.39 1.40
C MET A 42 -12.21 -1.53 2.93
N GLN A 43 -11.10 -1.35 3.64
CA GLN A 43 -11.06 -1.49 5.09
C GLN A 43 -11.67 -0.28 5.76
N ASP A 44 -12.80 -0.46 6.44
CA ASP A 44 -13.34 0.51 7.39
C ASP A 44 -12.58 0.41 8.72
N THR A 45 -12.02 1.51 9.17
CA THR A 45 -11.27 1.59 10.42
C THR A 45 -12.16 1.86 11.63
N GLY A 46 -13.46 2.14 11.42
CA GLY A 46 -14.41 2.51 12.45
C GLY A 46 -14.19 3.90 13.05
N ARG A 47 -13.39 4.74 12.42
CA ARG A 47 -13.18 6.13 12.82
C ARG A 47 -13.91 7.09 11.88
N ASP A 48 -14.52 8.11 12.42
CA ASP A 48 -15.19 9.16 11.65
C ASP A 48 -14.22 10.23 11.12
N GLU A 49 -12.92 9.95 11.15
CA GLU A 49 -11.88 10.83 10.64
C GLU A 49 -11.84 10.80 9.11
N PRO A 50 -11.74 11.94 8.45
CA PRO A 50 -11.66 11.98 7.01
C PRO A 50 -10.37 11.32 6.51
N SER A 51 -10.51 10.36 5.65
CA SER A 51 -9.42 9.81 4.84
C SER A 51 -9.43 10.46 3.46
N ALA A 52 -8.54 10.03 2.58
CA ALA A 52 -8.36 10.61 1.23
C ALA A 52 -9.67 10.82 0.47
N GLU A 53 -10.64 9.94 0.63
CA GLU A 53 -11.97 10.05 0.02
C GLU A 53 -13.04 9.37 0.86
N GLY A 54 -13.32 9.83 2.01
CA GLY A 54 -14.35 9.26 2.84
C GLY A 54 -13.84 9.00 4.24
N SER A 55 -14.76 9.01 5.14
CA SER A 55 -14.49 8.85 6.55
C SER A 55 -14.13 7.43 6.88
N GLY A 56 -12.99 7.25 7.56
CA GLY A 56 -12.64 5.99 8.21
C GLY A 56 -12.05 4.90 7.32
N GLN A 57 -11.86 5.11 6.04
CA GLN A 57 -11.19 4.11 5.18
C GLN A 57 -9.67 4.09 5.39
N PHE A 58 -9.12 2.89 5.50
CA PHE A 58 -7.66 2.73 5.53
C PHE A 58 -7.07 3.06 4.16
N TYR A 59 -6.04 3.89 4.15
CA TYR A 59 -5.27 4.22 2.95
C TYR A 59 -3.78 4.28 3.27
N GLU A 60 -2.95 4.09 2.24
CA GLU A 60 -1.49 4.23 2.34
C GLU A 60 -0.93 4.89 1.10
N ILE A 61 0.14 5.65 1.31
CA ILE A 61 0.84 6.36 0.24
C ILE A 61 2.29 5.93 0.23
N ILE A 62 2.80 5.65 -0.97
CA ILE A 62 4.21 5.38 -1.22
C ILE A 62 4.77 6.38 -2.24
N ASP A 63 6.08 6.56 -2.26
CA ASP A 63 6.73 7.29 -3.34
C ASP A 63 6.63 6.50 -4.65
N LEU A 64 6.38 7.20 -5.76
CA LEU A 64 6.25 6.58 -7.08
C LEU A 64 7.50 5.77 -7.46
N GLN A 65 8.68 6.15 -6.99
CA GLN A 65 9.92 5.42 -7.23
C GLN A 65 9.87 3.99 -6.71
N LEU A 66 9.17 3.73 -5.60
CA LEU A 66 9.02 2.39 -5.03
C LEU A 66 8.26 1.43 -5.96
N ALA A 67 7.39 1.97 -6.82
CA ALA A 67 6.65 1.18 -7.80
C ALA A 67 7.56 0.49 -8.85
N TYR A 68 8.75 1.05 -9.06
CA TYR A 68 9.71 0.53 -10.03
C TYR A 68 10.66 -0.53 -9.46
N TYR A 69 10.63 -0.78 -8.16
CA TYR A 69 11.42 -1.87 -7.60
C TYR A 69 10.97 -3.22 -8.16
N PRO A 70 11.92 -4.11 -8.54
CA PRO A 70 11.58 -5.41 -9.12
C PRO A 70 10.66 -6.26 -8.25
N GLN A 71 10.70 -6.06 -6.94
CA GLN A 71 9.94 -6.82 -5.95
C GLN A 71 8.67 -6.09 -5.47
N CYS A 72 8.32 -4.96 -6.08
CA CYS A 72 7.06 -4.30 -5.82
C CYS A 72 5.96 -4.97 -6.65
N LEU A 73 5.03 -5.66 -5.98
CA LEU A 73 3.97 -6.46 -6.61
C LEU A 73 2.59 -5.97 -6.19
N LEU A 74 1.65 -6.02 -7.12
CA LEU A 74 0.23 -6.12 -6.82
C LEU A 74 -0.13 -7.60 -6.76
N ALA A 75 -0.17 -8.15 -5.55
CA ALA A 75 -0.32 -9.58 -5.30
C ALA A 75 -1.80 -9.99 -5.24
N TYR A 76 -2.12 -11.10 -5.91
CA TYR A 76 -3.44 -11.74 -5.90
C TYR A 76 -3.37 -13.23 -5.56
N GLU A 77 -2.16 -13.78 -5.35
CA GLU A 77 -1.94 -15.15 -4.89
C GLU A 77 -0.94 -15.18 -3.72
N MET A 78 -1.11 -16.17 -2.86
CA MET A 78 -0.24 -16.43 -1.73
C MET A 78 -0.03 -17.94 -1.57
N ASN A 79 1.23 -18.37 -1.48
CA ASN A 79 1.61 -19.79 -1.34
C ASN A 79 0.98 -20.70 -2.42
N GLY A 80 0.96 -20.23 -3.69
CA GLY A 80 0.44 -20.99 -4.82
C GLY A 80 -1.09 -21.11 -4.89
N ARG A 81 -1.83 -20.33 -4.10
CA ARG A 81 -3.30 -20.31 -4.04
C ARG A 81 -3.83 -18.88 -4.17
N PRO A 82 -5.10 -18.70 -4.60
CA PRO A 82 -5.73 -17.39 -4.56
C PRO A 82 -5.58 -16.74 -3.19
N LEU A 83 -5.35 -15.44 -3.19
CA LEU A 83 -5.13 -14.67 -1.96
C LEU A 83 -6.36 -14.77 -1.04
N PRO A 84 -6.19 -15.23 0.21
CA PRO A 84 -7.30 -15.25 1.17
C PRO A 84 -7.77 -13.83 1.53
N ILE A 85 -9.05 -13.66 1.84
CA ILE A 85 -9.63 -12.37 2.24
C ILE A 85 -8.86 -11.75 3.40
N LYS A 86 -8.57 -12.51 4.44
CA LYS A 86 -7.81 -12.02 5.62
C LYS A 86 -6.40 -11.52 5.29
N HIS A 87 -5.84 -11.96 4.16
CA HIS A 87 -4.51 -11.55 3.69
C HIS A 87 -4.56 -10.48 2.61
N GLY A 88 -5.75 -10.01 2.22
CA GLY A 88 -5.91 -8.82 1.40
C GLY A 88 -6.57 -9.01 0.04
N ALA A 89 -7.28 -10.15 -0.19
CA ALA A 89 -8.03 -10.32 -1.44
C ALA A 89 -9.03 -9.16 -1.66
N PRO A 90 -9.28 -8.76 -2.90
CA PRO A 90 -8.80 -9.37 -4.14
C PRO A 90 -7.37 -8.99 -4.52
N LEU A 91 -6.84 -7.88 -4.00
CA LEU A 91 -5.54 -7.35 -4.39
C LEU A 91 -4.86 -6.68 -3.19
N ARG A 92 -3.56 -6.92 -3.05
CA ARG A 92 -2.75 -6.23 -2.04
C ARG A 92 -1.39 -5.80 -2.60
N LEU A 93 -0.82 -4.77 -1.96
CA LEU A 93 0.54 -4.34 -2.25
C LEU A 93 1.55 -5.20 -1.48
N ARG A 94 2.66 -5.55 -2.16
CA ARG A 94 3.85 -6.15 -1.57
C ARG A 94 5.08 -5.33 -1.96
N ILE A 95 5.79 -4.80 -0.95
CA ILE A 95 7.07 -4.10 -1.11
C ILE A 95 7.99 -4.62 -0.02
N GLU A 96 9.07 -5.30 -0.39
CA GLU A 96 9.90 -6.04 0.56
C GLU A 96 10.72 -5.18 1.51
N ASN A 97 11.09 -3.98 1.09
CA ASN A 97 11.88 -3.05 1.88
C ASN A 97 11.04 -2.11 2.77
N GLN A 98 9.73 -2.35 2.88
CA GLN A 98 8.84 -1.57 3.72
C GLN A 98 8.20 -2.42 4.80
N VAL A 99 7.88 -1.80 5.94
CA VAL A 99 7.14 -2.49 7.01
C VAL A 99 5.72 -2.83 6.59
N GLY A 100 5.13 -3.80 7.31
CA GLY A 100 3.87 -4.43 6.89
C GLY A 100 2.69 -3.51 6.66
N PHE A 101 2.54 -2.42 7.42
CA PHE A 101 1.38 -1.55 7.26
C PHE A 101 1.42 -0.74 5.95
N LYS A 102 2.62 -0.49 5.39
CA LYS A 102 2.77 0.13 4.07
C LYS A 102 2.26 -0.75 2.92
N MET A 103 2.11 -2.04 3.19
CA MET A 103 1.62 -3.01 2.22
C MET A 103 0.11 -3.13 2.30
N ALA A 104 -0.60 -2.13 1.75
CA ALA A 104 -2.06 -2.03 1.79
C ALA A 104 -2.75 -3.30 1.32
N LYS A 105 -3.76 -3.75 2.06
CA LYS A 105 -4.63 -4.89 1.74
C LYS A 105 -5.99 -4.42 1.26
N TRP A 106 -6.73 -5.29 0.57
CA TRP A 106 -8.08 -5.00 0.10
C TRP A 106 -8.15 -3.74 -0.77
N ILE A 107 -7.19 -3.59 -1.67
CA ILE A 107 -7.09 -2.41 -2.54
C ILE A 107 -8.35 -2.28 -3.40
N GLU A 108 -8.98 -1.14 -3.32
CA GLU A 108 -10.15 -0.75 -4.10
C GLU A 108 -9.76 0.18 -5.24
N ARG A 109 -8.85 1.13 -4.97
CA ARG A 109 -8.45 2.15 -5.93
C ARG A 109 -6.97 2.52 -5.76
N ILE A 110 -6.35 2.83 -6.87
CA ILE A 110 -4.96 3.31 -6.92
C ILE A 110 -4.96 4.66 -7.63
N GLU A 111 -4.43 5.68 -6.97
CA GLU A 111 -4.32 7.03 -7.51
C GLU A 111 -2.87 7.48 -7.59
N PHE A 112 -2.51 8.08 -8.72
CA PHE A 112 -1.21 8.73 -8.90
C PHE A 112 -1.36 10.22 -8.60
N ILE A 113 -0.63 10.72 -7.61
CA ILE A 113 -0.80 12.06 -7.06
C ILE A 113 0.51 12.85 -7.06
N SER A 114 0.41 14.16 -7.11
CA SER A 114 1.57 15.07 -7.06
C SER A 114 2.03 15.36 -5.64
N GLY A 115 1.15 15.26 -4.66
CA GLY A 115 1.41 15.47 -3.24
C GLY A 115 0.28 14.93 -2.39
N TYR A 116 0.51 14.79 -1.10
CA TYR A 116 -0.45 14.17 -0.17
C TYR A 116 -0.83 15.07 1.01
N GLN A 117 -0.41 16.33 1.04
CA GLN A 117 -0.69 17.26 2.13
C GLN A 117 -2.19 17.55 2.31
N GLY A 118 -2.98 17.38 1.25
CA GLY A 118 -4.44 17.54 1.29
C GLY A 118 -5.20 16.21 1.48
N ILE A 119 -4.50 15.11 1.78
CA ILE A 119 -5.10 13.78 1.96
C ILE A 119 -4.97 13.39 3.42
N GLY A 120 -6.10 13.08 4.08
CA GLY A 120 -6.14 12.82 5.52
C GLY A 120 -5.55 13.99 6.29
N GLU A 121 -4.70 13.71 7.26
CA GLU A 121 -3.95 14.71 8.01
C GLU A 121 -2.65 15.15 7.31
N GLY A 122 -2.38 14.64 6.11
CA GLY A 122 -1.23 15.03 5.30
C GLY A 122 0.09 14.37 5.69
N MET A 123 0.04 13.29 6.45
CA MET A 123 1.25 12.59 6.93
C MET A 123 1.69 11.43 6.03
N GLY A 124 0.91 11.08 5.00
CA GLY A 124 1.30 10.10 4.00
C GLY A 124 0.69 8.71 4.13
N GLY A 125 -0.32 8.55 4.97
CA GLY A 125 -1.08 7.33 5.14
C GLY A 125 -1.92 7.35 6.41
N TRP A 126 -2.85 6.42 6.52
CA TRP A 126 -3.73 6.34 7.68
C TRP A 126 -2.97 6.07 8.99
N ARG A 127 -1.94 5.21 8.93
CA ARG A 127 -1.10 4.93 10.10
C ARG A 127 -0.28 6.13 10.51
N GLU A 128 0.32 6.80 9.57
CA GLU A 128 1.11 8.02 9.79
C GLU A 128 0.25 9.12 10.39
N ASP A 129 -0.97 9.29 9.90
CA ASP A 129 -1.92 10.28 10.42
C ASP A 129 -2.35 9.99 11.87
N ASN A 130 -2.52 8.70 12.21
CA ASN A 130 -3.15 8.30 13.47
C ASN A 130 -2.17 7.73 14.52
N VAL A 131 -0.99 7.31 14.12
CA VAL A 131 -0.03 6.61 15.00
C VAL A 131 1.36 7.28 15.01
N TYR A 132 1.57 8.31 14.21
CA TYR A 132 2.80 9.12 14.13
C TYR A 132 4.05 8.35 13.69
N TYR A 133 3.91 7.43 12.74
CA TYR A 133 5.05 6.82 12.05
C TYR A 133 5.50 7.70 10.89
N ASP A 134 6.78 7.63 10.53
CA ASP A 134 7.27 8.24 9.30
C ASP A 134 6.64 7.60 8.06
N LYS A 135 6.48 8.39 7.00
CA LYS A 135 5.88 7.94 5.74
C LYS A 135 6.62 6.75 5.14
N ASP A 136 7.94 6.77 5.17
CA ASP A 136 8.79 5.73 4.61
C ASP A 136 9.53 4.99 5.73
N VAL A 137 8.88 3.94 6.24
CA VAL A 137 9.49 3.09 7.27
C VAL A 137 10.15 1.90 6.60
N GLU A 138 11.43 2.07 6.27
CA GLU A 138 12.27 1.04 5.68
C GLU A 138 12.76 0.02 6.72
N ILE A 139 13.09 -1.18 6.24
CA ILE A 139 13.64 -2.29 7.05
C ILE A 139 15.00 -2.71 6.51
#